data_d5cda061e25c6d82ee33101a484f9939
#
_entry.id   d5cda061e25c6d82ee33101a484f9939
#
_cell.length_a   1.000
_cell.length_b   1.000
_cell.length_c   1.000
_cell.angle_alpha   90.00
_cell.angle_beta   90.00
_cell.angle_gamma   90.00
#
_symmetry.space_group_name_H-M   'P 1'
#
loop_
_entity.id
_entity.type
_entity.pdbx_description
1 polymer ?
#
loop_
_entity_poly.entity_id
_entity_poly.type
_entity_poly.pdbx_seq_one_letter_code
_entity_poly.pdbx_strand_id
1 'polypeptide(L)'
;MLHHEFIPAAELRAGEPPRLMVMLHGLGDSSEGYRWLPEAMDLPWLNYLLVNAPDDYYGGYSWFDLNDMGPGIQRSRKLLFDLLDDLRAKKFPAEQITFGGFSQGCLMAIEAGLRYPHRFAGVVGISGWVFEIEKLLKELSPIARQQRILMTHGTGDPLVPIANVRPQIPQLKAAGINVEWREFAKDHTIAGEQELSVIREFVRAGYPVVGK
;
A
#
# COMPACT_ATOMS: atom_id res chain seq x y z
N MET A 1 -11.91 -5.41 -14.31
CA MET A 1 -11.89 -4.48 -13.13
C MET A 1 -11.67 -5.33 -11.89
N LEU A 2 -10.82 -4.89 -10.94
CA LEU A 2 -10.58 -5.63 -9.70
C LEU A 2 -11.83 -5.61 -8.82
N HIS A 3 -12.17 -6.76 -8.22
CA HIS A 3 -13.22 -6.83 -7.22
C HIS A 3 -12.75 -6.13 -5.94
N HIS A 4 -13.62 -5.37 -5.30
CA HIS A 4 -13.28 -4.62 -4.09
C HIS A 4 -14.51 -4.38 -3.21
N GLU A 5 -14.25 -4.13 -1.93
CA GLU A 5 -15.24 -3.74 -0.93
C GLU A 5 -14.96 -2.31 -0.48
N PHE A 6 -15.99 -1.46 -0.52
CA PHE A 6 -15.90 -0.09 -0.04
C PHE A 6 -16.54 0.02 1.34
N ILE A 7 -15.78 0.52 2.31
CA ILE A 7 -16.27 0.80 3.67
C ILE A 7 -16.24 2.32 3.85
N PRO A 8 -17.41 2.96 3.98
CA PRO A 8 -17.49 4.41 4.14
C PRO A 8 -16.93 4.86 5.50
N ALA A 9 -16.40 6.08 5.53
CA ALA A 9 -16.03 6.76 6.77
C ALA A 9 -17.23 6.87 7.72
N ALA A 10 -17.01 6.64 9.00
CA ALA A 10 -18.04 6.79 10.03
C ALA A 10 -18.39 8.27 10.28
N GLU A 11 -17.43 9.18 10.07
CA GLU A 11 -17.59 10.61 10.24
C GLU A 11 -17.27 11.34 8.94
N LEU A 12 -18.20 12.18 8.48
CA LEU A 12 -17.98 13.09 7.37
C LEU A 12 -17.52 14.45 7.89
N ARG A 13 -16.38 14.91 7.43
CA ARG A 13 -15.89 16.27 7.72
C ARG A 13 -16.45 17.25 6.70
N ALA A 14 -17.38 18.09 7.14
CA ALA A 14 -18.01 19.06 6.26
C ALA A 14 -16.98 20.02 5.65
N GLY A 15 -17.01 20.18 4.33
CA GLY A 15 -16.10 21.06 3.59
C GLY A 15 -14.72 20.47 3.30
N GLU A 16 -14.40 19.27 3.77
CA GLU A 16 -13.16 18.56 3.43
C GLU A 16 -13.39 17.54 2.28
N PRO A 17 -12.40 17.35 1.40
CA PRO A 17 -12.51 16.31 0.38
C PRO A 17 -12.51 14.92 1.03
N PRO A 18 -13.22 13.95 0.46
CA PRO A 18 -13.23 12.59 0.98
C PRO A 18 -11.84 11.96 0.86
N ARG A 19 -11.40 11.27 1.90
CA ARG A 19 -10.10 10.60 2.01
C ARG A 19 -10.29 9.10 1.94
N LEU A 20 -9.36 8.40 1.32
CA LEU A 20 -9.47 6.97 1.07
C LEU A 20 -8.17 6.25 1.40
N MET A 21 -8.27 5.12 2.07
CA MET A 21 -7.20 4.13 2.13
C MET A 21 -7.56 2.95 1.22
N VAL A 22 -6.75 2.73 0.20
CA VAL A 22 -6.80 1.52 -0.63
C VAL A 22 -5.87 0.49 -0.01
N MET A 23 -6.37 -0.70 0.31
CA MET A 23 -5.60 -1.75 0.96
C MET A 23 -5.56 -3.03 0.12
N LEU A 24 -4.35 -3.52 -0.14
CA LEU A 24 -4.04 -4.71 -0.91
C LEU A 24 -3.61 -5.84 0.03
N HIS A 25 -4.29 -6.97 -0.05
CA HIS A 25 -4.04 -8.15 0.80
C HIS A 25 -2.79 -8.93 0.37
N GLY A 26 -2.34 -9.87 1.22
CA GLY A 26 -1.28 -10.84 0.93
C GLY A 26 -1.77 -12.03 0.12
N LEU A 27 -0.82 -12.90 -0.29
CA LEU A 27 -1.12 -14.15 -1.03
C LEU A 27 -2.09 -15.04 -0.25
N GLY A 28 -3.15 -15.49 -0.91
CA GLY A 28 -4.13 -16.43 -0.36
C GLY A 28 -5.17 -15.80 0.56
N ASP A 29 -5.14 -14.48 0.73
CA ASP A 29 -6.12 -13.71 1.50
C ASP A 29 -7.11 -12.99 0.56
N SER A 30 -7.95 -12.14 1.11
CA SER A 30 -8.98 -11.40 0.39
C SER A 30 -9.28 -10.06 1.05
N SER A 31 -10.17 -9.27 0.44
CA SER A 31 -10.73 -8.05 1.06
C SER A 31 -11.37 -8.32 2.42
N GLU A 32 -11.99 -9.49 2.61
CA GLU A 32 -12.65 -9.86 3.87
C GLU A 32 -11.68 -9.94 5.05
N GLY A 33 -10.45 -10.41 4.81
CA GLY A 33 -9.38 -10.50 5.82
C GLY A 33 -8.95 -9.14 6.39
N TYR A 34 -9.37 -8.03 5.77
CA TYR A 34 -9.03 -6.65 6.19
C TYR A 34 -10.22 -5.83 6.70
N ARG A 35 -11.41 -6.43 6.88
CA ARG A 35 -12.57 -5.72 7.44
C ARG A 35 -12.39 -5.18 8.86
N TRP A 36 -11.41 -5.70 9.60
CA TRP A 36 -11.00 -5.22 10.92
C TRP A 36 -10.20 -3.90 10.88
N LEU A 37 -9.61 -3.58 9.72
CA LEU A 37 -8.66 -2.47 9.59
C LEU A 37 -9.26 -1.10 9.94
N PRO A 38 -10.49 -0.73 9.53
CA PRO A 38 -11.08 0.56 9.89
C PRO A 38 -11.18 0.79 11.39
N GLU A 39 -11.61 -0.22 12.16
CA GLU A 39 -11.70 -0.17 13.61
C GLU A 39 -10.30 -0.03 14.24
N ALA A 40 -9.35 -0.87 13.83
CA ALA A 40 -8.00 -0.86 14.36
C ALA A 40 -7.21 0.42 14.01
N MET A 41 -7.49 1.03 12.86
CA MET A 41 -6.86 2.30 12.47
C MET A 41 -7.40 3.50 13.24
N ASP A 42 -8.61 3.43 13.82
CA ASP A 42 -9.22 4.52 14.59
C ASP A 42 -9.11 5.89 13.88
N LEU A 43 -9.47 5.90 12.60
CA LEU A 43 -9.54 7.09 11.74
C LEU A 43 -10.95 7.24 11.18
N PRO A 44 -11.93 7.71 11.98
CA PRO A 44 -13.35 7.68 11.61
C PRO A 44 -13.71 8.51 10.37
N TRP A 45 -12.82 9.42 9.97
CA TRP A 45 -12.95 10.27 8.77
C TRP A 45 -12.37 9.63 7.49
N LEU A 46 -11.77 8.44 7.57
CA LEU A 46 -11.12 7.76 6.44
C LEU A 46 -12.06 6.71 5.86
N ASN A 47 -12.25 6.73 4.54
CA ASN A 47 -12.90 5.65 3.82
C ASN A 47 -11.88 4.54 3.52
N TYR A 48 -12.35 3.31 3.32
CA TYR A 48 -11.49 2.19 2.96
C TYR A 48 -11.97 1.53 1.68
N LEU A 49 -11.05 1.12 0.83
CA LEU A 49 -11.27 0.27 -0.33
C LEU A 49 -10.38 -0.95 -0.18
N LEU A 50 -10.98 -2.08 0.14
CA LEU A 50 -10.31 -3.36 0.30
C LEU A 50 -10.36 -4.09 -1.03
N VAL A 51 -9.20 -4.35 -1.66
CA VAL A 51 -9.13 -4.80 -3.05
C VAL A 51 -8.66 -6.24 -3.13
N ASN A 52 -9.41 -7.09 -3.86
CA ASN A 52 -9.01 -8.44 -4.19
C ASN A 52 -8.04 -8.45 -5.37
N ALA A 53 -7.03 -9.30 -5.27
CA ALA A 53 -6.13 -9.61 -6.37
C ALA A 53 -6.88 -10.31 -7.52
N PRO A 54 -6.32 -10.32 -8.76
CA PRO A 54 -7.06 -10.79 -9.93
C PRO A 54 -7.18 -12.31 -10.07
N ASP A 55 -6.33 -13.09 -9.41
CA ASP A 55 -6.25 -14.54 -9.60
C ASP A 55 -6.72 -15.30 -8.37
N ASP A 56 -7.50 -16.34 -8.57
CA ASP A 56 -7.91 -17.27 -7.50
C ASP A 56 -6.67 -18.02 -6.95
N TYR A 57 -6.61 -18.20 -5.63
CA TYR A 57 -5.54 -18.92 -4.97
C TYR A 57 -6.03 -19.61 -3.69
N TYR A 58 -6.31 -20.91 -3.74
CA TYR A 58 -6.70 -21.78 -2.60
C TYR A 58 -7.78 -21.19 -1.67
N GLY A 59 -8.81 -20.61 -2.24
CA GLY A 59 -9.91 -20.00 -1.48
C GLY A 59 -9.74 -18.51 -1.17
N GLY A 60 -8.61 -17.93 -1.50
CA GLY A 60 -8.33 -16.49 -1.54
C GLY A 60 -7.83 -16.07 -2.91
N TYR A 61 -6.97 -15.05 -2.95
CA TYR A 61 -6.50 -14.46 -4.21
C TYR A 61 -4.98 -14.23 -4.23
N SER A 62 -4.43 -14.06 -5.44
CA SER A 62 -3.02 -13.80 -5.71
C SER A 62 -2.84 -12.63 -6.68
N TRP A 63 -1.87 -11.77 -6.41
CA TRP A 63 -1.47 -10.68 -7.32
C TRP A 63 -0.59 -11.20 -8.46
N PHE A 64 0.21 -12.21 -8.21
CA PHE A 64 1.14 -12.82 -9.17
C PHE A 64 1.58 -14.21 -8.73
N ASP A 65 1.96 -15.05 -9.69
CA ASP A 65 2.58 -16.36 -9.41
C ASP A 65 3.99 -16.17 -8.85
N LEU A 66 4.31 -16.83 -7.75
CA LEU A 66 5.64 -16.78 -7.12
C LEU A 66 6.75 -17.42 -7.97
N ASN A 67 6.40 -18.35 -8.87
CA ASN A 67 7.36 -19.02 -9.74
C ASN A 67 7.66 -18.19 -11.02
N ASP A 68 6.75 -17.29 -11.43
CA ASP A 68 6.92 -16.39 -12.58
C ASP A 68 6.30 -15.03 -12.27
N MET A 69 6.96 -14.27 -11.42
CA MET A 69 6.39 -13.04 -10.84
C MET A 69 6.19 -11.92 -11.86
N GLY A 70 7.12 -11.75 -12.79
CA GLY A 70 7.19 -10.59 -13.68
C GLY A 70 5.91 -10.30 -14.47
N PRO A 71 5.36 -11.26 -15.25
CA PRO A 71 4.13 -11.05 -16.01
C PRO A 71 2.92 -10.74 -15.13
N GLY A 72 2.78 -11.45 -13.99
CA GLY A 72 1.70 -11.23 -13.04
C GLY A 72 1.75 -9.85 -12.40
N ILE A 73 2.94 -9.38 -11.99
CA ILE A 73 3.15 -8.04 -11.44
C ILE A 73 2.78 -6.97 -12.47
N GLN A 74 3.20 -7.11 -13.73
CA GLN A 74 2.88 -6.14 -14.78
C GLN A 74 1.37 -6.06 -15.04
N ARG A 75 0.69 -7.21 -15.11
CA ARG A 75 -0.77 -7.27 -15.29
C ARG A 75 -1.49 -6.66 -14.10
N SER A 76 -1.15 -7.04 -12.88
CA SER A 76 -1.77 -6.52 -11.67
C SER A 76 -1.55 -5.02 -11.50
N ARG A 77 -0.34 -4.52 -11.82
CA ARG A 77 -0.05 -3.07 -11.84
C ARG A 77 -0.98 -2.33 -12.81
N LYS A 78 -1.18 -2.88 -14.03
CA LYS A 78 -2.11 -2.25 -15.00
C LYS A 78 -3.53 -2.19 -14.44
N LEU A 79 -4.02 -3.28 -13.85
CA LEU A 79 -5.36 -3.32 -13.24
C LEU A 79 -5.49 -2.34 -12.05
N LEU A 80 -4.43 -2.16 -11.27
CA LEU A 80 -4.38 -1.15 -10.22
C LEU A 80 -4.38 0.28 -10.76
N PHE A 81 -3.68 0.54 -11.86
CA PHE A 81 -3.73 1.85 -12.52
C PHE A 81 -5.14 2.16 -13.04
N ASP A 82 -5.79 1.19 -13.70
CA ASP A 82 -7.16 1.33 -14.19
C ASP A 82 -8.13 1.62 -13.01
N LEU A 83 -7.94 0.95 -11.84
CA LEU A 83 -8.72 1.21 -10.63
C LEU A 83 -8.46 2.62 -10.06
N LEU A 84 -7.20 3.04 -9.98
CA LEU A 84 -6.82 4.35 -9.46
C LEU A 84 -7.34 5.49 -10.35
N ASP A 85 -7.32 5.32 -11.67
CA ASP A 85 -7.89 6.28 -12.62
C ASP A 85 -9.42 6.39 -12.46
N ASP A 86 -10.11 5.26 -12.26
CA ASP A 86 -11.53 5.21 -11.95
C ASP A 86 -11.88 5.94 -10.64
N LEU A 87 -11.08 5.75 -9.59
CA LEU A 87 -11.25 6.43 -8.30
C LEU A 87 -11.09 7.93 -8.44
N ARG A 88 -10.08 8.38 -9.21
CA ARG A 88 -9.85 9.80 -9.50
C ARG A 88 -11.03 10.42 -10.26
N ALA A 89 -11.60 9.71 -11.20
CA ALA A 89 -12.80 10.16 -11.93
C ALA A 89 -14.04 10.24 -11.02
N LYS A 90 -14.07 9.47 -9.92
CA LYS A 90 -15.22 9.34 -8.98
C LYS A 90 -15.11 10.17 -7.70
N LYS A 91 -14.22 11.14 -7.56
CA LYS A 91 -14.03 12.05 -6.42
C LYS A 91 -12.90 11.70 -5.44
N PHE A 92 -12.04 10.72 -5.72
CA PHE A 92 -10.86 10.44 -4.91
C PHE A 92 -9.59 10.76 -5.71
N PRO A 93 -9.17 12.04 -5.83
CA PRO A 93 -7.89 12.36 -6.46
C PRO A 93 -6.75 11.65 -5.70
N ALA A 94 -5.65 11.37 -6.39
CA ALA A 94 -4.56 10.57 -5.82
C ALA A 94 -4.02 11.16 -4.51
N GLU A 95 -4.00 12.48 -4.38
CA GLU A 95 -3.57 13.22 -3.17
C GLU A 95 -4.49 12.99 -1.96
N GLN A 96 -5.67 12.43 -2.19
CA GLN A 96 -6.62 12.01 -1.14
C GLN A 96 -6.62 10.49 -0.92
N ILE A 97 -5.67 9.77 -1.54
CA ILE A 97 -5.53 8.31 -1.40
C ILE A 97 -4.26 7.98 -0.63
N THR A 98 -4.39 7.23 0.46
CA THR A 98 -3.29 6.41 1.00
C THR A 98 -3.35 5.05 0.33
N PHE A 99 -2.27 4.64 -0.33
CA PHE A 99 -2.20 3.39 -1.05
C PHE A 99 -1.33 2.39 -0.30
N GLY A 100 -1.90 1.31 0.21
CA GLY A 100 -1.22 0.39 1.10
C GLY A 100 -1.40 -1.08 0.75
N GLY A 101 -0.52 -1.92 1.30
CA GLY A 101 -0.61 -3.36 1.13
C GLY A 101 0.29 -4.16 2.07
N PHE A 102 -0.06 -5.42 2.24
CA PHE A 102 0.66 -6.40 3.04
C PHE A 102 1.25 -7.50 2.15
N SER A 103 2.48 -7.94 2.40
CA SER A 103 3.14 -9.07 1.71
C SER A 103 3.17 -8.88 0.18
N GLN A 104 2.52 -9.73 -0.63
CA GLN A 104 2.35 -9.49 -2.08
C GLN A 104 1.70 -8.12 -2.36
N GLY A 105 0.70 -7.74 -1.56
CA GLY A 105 0.08 -6.42 -1.66
C GLY A 105 1.05 -5.27 -1.37
N CYS A 106 2.02 -5.45 -0.46
CA CYS A 106 3.08 -4.48 -0.21
C CYS A 106 3.94 -4.28 -1.47
N LEU A 107 4.40 -5.38 -2.10
CA LEU A 107 5.13 -5.29 -3.36
C LEU A 107 4.32 -4.52 -4.40
N MET A 108 3.05 -4.86 -4.57
CA MET A 108 2.18 -4.18 -5.53
C MET A 108 1.95 -2.70 -5.20
N ALA A 109 1.84 -2.35 -3.91
CA ALA A 109 1.69 -0.96 -3.48
C ALA A 109 2.95 -0.12 -3.79
N ILE A 110 4.15 -0.66 -3.55
CA ILE A 110 5.41 0.02 -3.90
C ILE A 110 5.59 0.10 -5.42
N GLU A 111 5.33 -1.01 -6.12
CA GLU A 111 5.43 -1.13 -7.58
C GLU A 111 4.53 -0.13 -8.30
N ALA A 112 3.27 -0.03 -7.89
CA ALA A 112 2.33 0.92 -8.43
C ALA A 112 2.62 2.34 -7.93
N GLY A 113 2.89 2.51 -6.63
CA GLY A 113 3.13 3.81 -6.01
C GLY A 113 4.29 4.60 -6.62
N LEU A 114 5.35 3.90 -7.06
CA LEU A 114 6.53 4.54 -7.66
C LEU A 114 6.43 4.72 -9.18
N ARG A 115 5.47 4.04 -9.84
CA ARG A 115 5.27 4.16 -11.31
C ARG A 115 4.01 4.94 -11.68
N TYR A 116 3.03 5.07 -10.79
CA TYR A 116 1.81 5.82 -11.08
C TYR A 116 2.13 7.33 -11.20
N PRO A 117 1.58 8.04 -12.22
CA PRO A 117 1.98 9.41 -12.53
C PRO A 117 1.36 10.49 -11.61
N HIS A 118 0.71 10.10 -10.53
CA HIS A 118 0.09 11.01 -9.57
C HIS A 118 0.59 10.75 -8.16
N ARG A 119 0.71 11.82 -7.37
CA ARG A 119 1.17 11.76 -5.99
C ARG A 119 0.06 11.27 -5.09
N PHE A 120 0.34 10.27 -4.25
CA PHE A 120 -0.55 9.83 -3.18
C PHE A 120 -0.40 10.67 -1.89
N ALA A 121 -1.39 10.64 -1.02
CA ALA A 121 -1.26 11.13 0.36
C ALA A 121 -0.14 10.38 1.09
N GLY A 122 0.01 9.10 0.81
CA GLY A 122 1.10 8.26 1.25
C GLY A 122 1.02 6.87 0.63
N VAL A 123 2.15 6.16 0.63
CA VAL A 123 2.24 4.74 0.26
C VAL A 123 2.68 3.96 1.49
N VAL A 124 1.99 2.87 1.83
CA VAL A 124 2.28 2.03 3.01
C VAL A 124 2.56 0.61 2.58
N GLY A 125 3.77 0.12 2.82
CA GLY A 125 4.17 -1.26 2.57
C GLY A 125 4.42 -2.01 3.86
N ILE A 126 3.70 -3.12 4.09
CA ILE A 126 3.81 -3.93 5.30
C ILE A 126 4.35 -5.32 4.94
N SER A 127 5.48 -5.73 5.53
CA SER A 127 6.07 -7.08 5.42
C SER A 127 6.25 -7.59 3.99
N GLY A 128 6.61 -6.73 3.05
CA GLY A 128 6.88 -7.09 1.67
C GLY A 128 8.28 -6.65 1.21
N TRP A 129 8.48 -6.61 -0.09
CA TRP A 129 9.77 -6.31 -0.71
C TRP A 129 9.60 -5.52 -2.02
N VAL A 130 10.71 -5.08 -2.60
CA VAL A 130 10.75 -4.45 -3.93
C VAL A 130 11.19 -5.50 -4.95
N PHE A 131 10.39 -5.66 -6.01
CA PHE A 131 10.73 -6.57 -7.11
C PHE A 131 11.68 -5.88 -8.11
N GLU A 132 12.74 -6.58 -8.52
CA GLU A 132 13.74 -6.08 -9.50
C GLU A 132 14.10 -4.60 -9.29
N ILE A 133 14.63 -4.27 -8.09
CA ILE A 133 14.84 -2.88 -7.66
C ILE A 133 15.60 -2.04 -8.69
N GLU A 134 16.60 -2.59 -9.37
CA GLU A 134 17.36 -1.88 -10.40
C GLU A 134 16.49 -1.48 -11.59
N LYS A 135 15.55 -2.34 -11.98
CA LYS A 135 14.58 -2.07 -13.05
C LYS A 135 13.55 -1.05 -12.59
N LEU A 136 13.01 -1.22 -11.37
CA LEU A 136 12.11 -0.23 -10.78
C LEU A 136 12.72 1.17 -10.80
N LEU A 137 13.97 1.30 -10.36
CA LEU A 137 14.66 2.60 -10.30
C LEU A 137 14.89 3.26 -11.67
N LYS A 138 14.95 2.47 -12.75
CA LYS A 138 15.02 2.98 -14.15
C LYS A 138 13.65 3.41 -14.69
N GLU A 139 12.57 2.90 -14.11
CA GLU A 139 11.19 3.07 -14.59
C GLU A 139 10.33 3.91 -13.64
N LEU A 140 10.97 4.72 -12.79
CA LEU A 140 10.27 5.62 -11.86
C LEU A 140 9.40 6.64 -12.61
N SER A 141 8.21 6.90 -12.10
CA SER A 141 7.40 8.02 -12.59
C SER A 141 8.10 9.36 -12.29
N PRO A 142 7.82 10.43 -13.06
CA PRO A 142 8.40 11.76 -12.81
C PRO A 142 8.15 12.30 -11.39
N ILE A 143 7.08 11.84 -10.74
CA ILE A 143 6.69 12.27 -9.39
C ILE A 143 7.14 11.29 -8.29
N ALA A 144 7.80 10.19 -8.62
CA ALA A 144 8.17 9.15 -7.65
C ALA A 144 8.93 9.68 -6.42
N ARG A 145 9.83 10.67 -6.64
CA ARG A 145 10.60 11.30 -5.57
C ARG A 145 9.77 12.22 -4.66
N GLN A 146 8.53 12.54 -5.05
CA GLN A 146 7.58 13.31 -4.24
C GLN A 146 6.67 12.42 -3.40
N GLN A 147 6.69 11.10 -3.63
CA GLN A 147 5.91 10.15 -2.84
C GLN A 147 6.46 10.09 -1.40
N ARG A 148 5.56 10.01 -0.44
CA ARG A 148 5.86 9.65 0.93
C ARG A 148 5.63 8.14 1.09
N ILE A 149 6.63 7.41 1.50
CA ILE A 149 6.54 5.95 1.65
C ILE A 149 6.89 5.56 3.07
N LEU A 150 6.03 4.76 3.70
CA LEU A 150 6.34 4.03 4.92
C LEU A 150 6.47 2.55 4.56
N MET A 151 7.59 1.95 4.93
CA MET A 151 7.75 0.49 4.89
C MET A 151 8.01 -0.05 6.28
N THR A 152 7.24 -1.07 6.67
CA THR A 152 7.38 -1.75 7.96
C THR A 152 7.70 -3.23 7.73
N HIS A 153 8.51 -3.84 8.63
CA HIS A 153 8.91 -5.23 8.47
C HIS A 153 9.17 -5.92 9.81
N GLY A 154 8.96 -7.26 9.81
CA GLY A 154 9.26 -8.12 10.95
C GLY A 154 10.72 -8.56 11.00
N THR A 155 11.38 -8.42 12.14
CA THR A 155 12.75 -8.93 12.31
C THR A 155 12.82 -10.46 12.36
N GLY A 156 11.69 -11.12 12.68
CA GLY A 156 11.54 -12.58 12.73
C GLY A 156 10.74 -13.16 11.55
N ASP A 157 10.49 -12.38 10.49
CA ASP A 157 9.66 -12.79 9.35
C ASP A 157 10.30 -14.00 8.61
N PRO A 158 9.67 -15.20 8.65
CA PRO A 158 10.21 -16.40 8.02
C PRO A 158 9.83 -16.51 6.54
N LEU A 159 8.79 -15.81 6.07
CA LEU A 159 8.29 -15.89 4.70
C LEU A 159 8.98 -14.88 3.79
N VAL A 160 9.21 -13.67 4.30
CA VAL A 160 9.97 -12.62 3.62
C VAL A 160 11.13 -12.21 4.55
N PRO A 161 12.26 -12.93 4.51
CA PRO A 161 13.37 -12.67 5.41
C PRO A 161 13.87 -11.22 5.32
N ILE A 162 13.93 -10.52 6.45
CA ILE A 162 14.32 -9.10 6.51
C ILE A 162 15.71 -8.85 5.91
N ALA A 163 16.59 -9.84 5.93
CA ALA A 163 17.92 -9.79 5.32
C ALA A 163 17.88 -9.53 3.80
N ASN A 164 16.78 -9.91 3.13
CA ASN A 164 16.57 -9.69 1.70
C ASN A 164 15.95 -8.31 1.41
N VAL A 165 15.24 -7.71 2.37
CA VAL A 165 14.52 -6.46 2.19
C VAL A 165 15.32 -5.26 2.69
N ARG A 166 15.97 -5.38 3.85
CA ARG A 166 16.75 -4.30 4.47
C ARG A 166 17.77 -3.66 3.52
N PRO A 167 18.51 -4.41 2.66
CA PRO A 167 19.45 -3.82 1.71
C PRO A 167 18.80 -3.01 0.58
N GLN A 168 17.49 -3.15 0.35
CA GLN A 168 16.77 -2.39 -0.67
C GLN A 168 16.49 -0.95 -0.22
N ILE A 169 16.36 -0.72 1.09
CA ILE A 169 16.01 0.61 1.64
C ILE A 169 17.07 1.68 1.32
N PRO A 170 18.38 1.47 1.56
CA PRO A 170 19.39 2.43 1.16
C PRO A 170 19.44 2.68 -0.35
N GLN A 171 19.11 1.69 -1.19
CA GLN A 171 19.06 1.87 -2.64
C GLN A 171 17.91 2.81 -3.06
N LEU A 172 16.72 2.62 -2.47
CA LEU A 172 15.60 3.54 -2.68
C LEU A 172 15.95 4.97 -2.23
N LYS A 173 16.55 5.12 -1.04
CA LYS A 173 16.98 6.42 -0.52
C LYS A 173 18.05 7.08 -1.39
N ALA A 174 19.02 6.31 -1.88
CA ALA A 174 20.07 6.81 -2.78
C ALA A 174 19.50 7.29 -4.12
N ALA A 175 18.39 6.71 -4.58
CA ALA A 175 17.64 7.16 -5.75
C ALA A 175 16.76 8.41 -5.49
N GLY A 176 16.78 8.95 -4.27
CA GLY A 176 16.01 10.12 -3.86
C GLY A 176 14.56 9.81 -3.48
N ILE A 177 14.21 8.54 -3.25
CA ILE A 177 12.86 8.16 -2.78
C ILE A 177 12.76 8.42 -1.27
N ASN A 178 11.70 9.12 -0.85
CA ASN A 178 11.43 9.43 0.56
C ASN A 178 10.78 8.21 1.25
N VAL A 179 11.62 7.31 1.78
CA VAL A 179 11.22 6.09 2.47
C VAL A 179 11.52 6.20 3.96
N GLU A 180 10.47 6.12 4.77
CA GLU A 180 10.54 5.82 6.20
C GLU A 180 10.54 4.30 6.37
N TRP A 181 11.54 3.74 7.10
CA TRP A 181 11.67 2.32 7.37
C TRP A 181 11.56 2.06 8.87
N ARG A 182 10.69 1.10 9.23
CA ARG A 182 10.47 0.67 10.62
C ARG A 182 10.53 -0.84 10.75
N GLU A 183 11.22 -1.33 11.76
CA GLU A 183 11.36 -2.75 12.08
C GLU A 183 10.66 -3.05 13.41
N PHE A 184 9.98 -4.20 13.46
CA PHE A 184 9.25 -4.67 14.63
C PHE A 184 9.65 -6.10 14.96
N ALA A 185 9.62 -6.46 16.25
CA ALA A 185 9.79 -7.83 16.71
C ALA A 185 8.52 -8.64 16.43
N LYS A 186 8.34 -9.04 15.17
CA LYS A 186 7.17 -9.79 14.67
C LYS A 186 7.59 -10.78 13.59
N ASP A 187 6.76 -11.78 13.39
CA ASP A 187 6.79 -12.69 12.24
C ASP A 187 6.13 -12.05 11.00
N HIS A 188 5.66 -12.87 10.05
CA HIS A 188 4.95 -12.41 8.86
C HIS A 188 3.49 -12.03 9.16
N THR A 189 3.30 -10.95 9.90
CA THR A 189 2.00 -10.45 10.37
C THR A 189 2.04 -8.93 10.54
N ILE A 190 0.95 -8.35 11.03
CA ILE A 190 0.88 -6.96 11.52
C ILE A 190 1.06 -6.98 13.04
N ALA A 191 2.02 -6.20 13.58
CA ALA A 191 2.42 -6.21 14.99
C ALA A 191 1.43 -5.50 15.95
N GLY A 192 0.14 -5.58 15.67
CA GLY A 192 -0.89 -4.97 16.51
C GLY A 192 -0.68 -3.46 16.68
N GLU A 193 -1.00 -2.93 17.87
CA GLU A 193 -0.99 -1.48 18.13
C GLU A 193 0.39 -0.83 17.95
N GLN A 194 1.49 -1.54 18.17
CA GLN A 194 2.83 -0.98 17.99
C GLN A 194 3.10 -0.54 16.54
N GLU A 195 2.67 -1.34 15.57
CA GLU A 195 2.84 -1.04 14.15
C GLU A 195 1.70 -0.17 13.64
N LEU A 196 0.46 -0.45 14.08
CA LEU A 196 -0.72 0.31 13.68
C LEU A 196 -0.63 1.79 14.09
N SER A 197 -0.07 2.11 15.27
CA SER A 197 0.14 3.50 15.67
C SER A 197 1.07 4.25 14.71
N VAL A 198 2.16 3.62 14.28
CA VAL A 198 3.10 4.21 13.30
C VAL A 198 2.42 4.42 11.95
N ILE A 199 1.66 3.43 11.48
CA ILE A 199 0.90 3.53 10.21
C ILE A 199 -0.16 4.64 10.34
N ARG A 200 -0.88 4.70 11.44
CA ARG A 200 -1.92 5.71 11.73
C ARG A 200 -1.35 7.13 11.70
N GLU A 201 -0.21 7.37 12.37
CA GLU A 201 0.48 8.66 12.35
C GLU A 201 0.95 9.04 10.94
N PHE A 202 1.53 8.10 10.22
CA PHE A 202 1.93 8.32 8.84
C PHE A 202 0.74 8.68 7.94
N VAL A 203 -0.39 7.98 8.07
CA VAL A 203 -1.63 8.26 7.32
C VAL A 203 -2.16 9.65 7.68
N ARG A 204 -2.28 9.99 8.98
CA ARG A 204 -2.73 11.32 9.43
C ARG A 204 -1.88 12.45 8.83
N ALA A 205 -0.58 12.30 8.83
CA ALA A 205 0.35 13.30 8.29
C ALA A 205 0.24 13.49 6.76
N GLY A 206 -0.35 12.54 6.05
CA GLY A 206 -0.63 12.64 4.62
C GLY A 206 -1.80 13.57 4.26
N TYR A 207 -2.64 13.88 5.24
CA TYR A 207 -3.84 14.70 5.09
C TYR A 207 -3.79 15.93 6.01
N PRO A 208 -2.96 16.94 5.68
CA PRO A 208 -2.89 18.15 6.51
C PRO A 208 -4.25 18.80 6.61
N VAL A 209 -4.61 19.19 7.83
CA VAL A 209 -5.83 20.01 8.05
C VAL A 209 -5.57 21.34 7.35
N VAL A 210 -6.37 21.65 6.33
CA VAL A 210 -6.34 22.99 5.72
C VAL A 210 -6.76 23.95 6.84
N GLY A 211 -5.79 24.74 7.31
CA GLY A 211 -6.02 25.69 8.40
C GLY A 211 -7.19 26.61 8.09
N LYS A 212 -7.96 26.89 9.14
CA LYS A 212 -9.01 27.92 9.14
C LYS A 212 -8.39 29.30 8.95
#